data_c4f9d93ffe77d9acadac23a79595b75c
#
_entry.id   c4f9d93ffe77d9acadac23a79595b75c
#
_cell.length_a   1.000
_cell.length_b   1.000
_cell.length_c   1.000
_cell.angle_alpha   90.00
_cell.angle_beta   90.00
_cell.angle_gamma   90.00
#
_symmetry.space_group_name_H-M   'P 1'
#
loop_
_entity.id
_entity.type
_entity.pdbx_description
1 polymer ?
#
loop_
_entity_poly.entity_id
_entity_poly.type
_entity_poly.pdbx_seq_one_letter_code
_entity_poly.pdbx_strand_id
1 'polypeptide(L)' 'MRDLVEFIAKALVDESENVEVTEVEGENVTVIELRVAQGDIGKVIGKQGRTARAIRTILNANATKLRKRAVLEIIE' A
#
# COMPACT_ATOMS: atom_id res chain seq x y z
N MET A 1 7.65 -1.78 -6.39
CA MET A 1 6.79 -1.19 -5.32
C MET A 1 5.61 -2.07 -4.96
N ARG A 2 4.99 -2.70 -5.95
CA ARG A 2 3.84 -3.56 -5.69
C ARG A 2 4.17 -4.69 -4.71
N ASP A 3 5.27 -5.39 -4.92
CA ASP A 3 5.62 -6.53 -4.08
C ASP A 3 5.90 -6.13 -2.64
N LEU A 4 6.44 -4.94 -2.45
CA LEU A 4 6.68 -4.42 -1.10
C LEU A 4 5.37 -4.20 -0.36
N VAL A 5 4.38 -3.58 -1.02
CA VAL A 5 3.07 -3.36 -0.41
C VAL A 5 2.38 -4.67 -0.12
N GLU A 6 2.46 -5.63 -1.04
CA GLU A 6 1.86 -6.94 -0.83
C GLU A 6 2.46 -7.64 0.39
N PHE A 7 3.78 -7.61 0.51
CA PHE A 7 4.47 -8.21 1.64
C PHE A 7 4.02 -7.58 2.97
N ILE A 8 3.99 -6.26 3.01
CA ILE A 8 3.59 -5.54 4.23
C ILE A 8 2.14 -5.84 4.59
N ALA A 9 1.24 -5.76 3.60
CA ALA A 9 -0.18 -5.99 3.85
C ALA A 9 -0.43 -7.41 4.35
N LYS A 10 0.19 -8.40 3.73
CA LYS A 10 0.02 -9.80 4.15
C LYS A 10 0.53 -10.05 5.57
N ALA A 11 1.52 -9.30 6.00
CA ALA A 11 2.06 -9.42 7.35
C ALA A 11 1.12 -8.80 8.40
N LEU A 12 0.27 -7.87 8.00
CA LEU A 12 -0.59 -7.13 8.92
C LEU A 12 -1.99 -7.71 9.06
N VAL A 13 -2.51 -8.34 8.01
CA VAL A 13 -3.90 -8.78 7.98
C VAL A 13 -4.07 -10.22 8.43
N ASP A 14 -5.31 -10.58 8.80
CA ASP A 14 -5.64 -11.96 9.19
C ASP A 14 -5.93 -12.81 7.96
N GLU A 15 -6.57 -12.23 6.95
CA GLU A 15 -6.95 -12.97 5.74
C GLU A 15 -6.02 -12.58 4.59
N SER A 16 -4.79 -13.10 4.67
CA SER A 16 -3.75 -12.75 3.70
C SER A 16 -4.09 -13.19 2.27
N GLU A 17 -4.91 -14.22 2.11
CA GLU A 17 -5.34 -14.68 0.79
C GLU A 17 -6.24 -13.67 0.08
N ASN A 18 -6.80 -12.71 0.81
CA ASN A 18 -7.66 -11.67 0.23
C ASN A 18 -6.89 -10.39 -0.13
N VAL A 19 -5.59 -10.37 0.07
CA VAL A 19 -4.78 -9.21 -0.28
C VAL A 19 -4.61 -9.16 -1.80
N GLU A 20 -5.00 -8.04 -2.40
CA GLU A 20 -4.76 -7.77 -3.81
C GLU A 20 -4.07 -6.43 -3.93
N VAL A 21 -3.03 -6.37 -4.72
CA VAL A 21 -2.30 -5.13 -4.97
C VAL A 21 -2.21 -4.93 -6.47
N THR A 22 -2.68 -3.76 -6.92
CA THR A 22 -2.62 -3.37 -8.31
C THR A 22 -1.71 -2.16 -8.44
N GLU A 23 -0.84 -2.17 -9.42
CA GLU A 23 0.06 -1.05 -9.67
C GLU A 23 -0.29 -0.46 -11.05
N VAL A 24 -0.56 0.85 -11.06
CA VAL A 24 -0.81 1.59 -12.29
C VAL A 24 0.31 2.60 -12.44
N GLU A 25 1.15 2.41 -13.45
CA GLU A 25 2.27 3.31 -13.70
C GLU A 25 1.88 4.41 -14.65
N GLY A 26 2.04 5.66 -14.20
CA GLY A 26 1.98 6.82 -15.04
C GLY A 26 3.39 7.30 -15.35
N GLU A 27 3.48 8.42 -16.05
CA GLU A 27 4.76 8.97 -16.47
C GLU A 27 5.62 9.40 -15.28
N ASN A 28 5.02 10.14 -14.34
CA ASN A 28 5.72 10.67 -13.17
C ASN A 28 5.15 10.16 -11.86
N VAL A 29 4.13 9.33 -11.90
CA VAL A 29 3.44 8.85 -10.71
C VAL A 29 3.10 7.38 -10.86
N THR A 30 3.20 6.66 -9.76
CA THR A 30 2.75 5.26 -9.68
C THR A 30 1.66 5.20 -8.63
N VAL A 31 0.51 4.68 -9.00
CA VAL A 31 -0.60 4.48 -8.06
C VAL A 31 -0.63 3.02 -7.65
N ILE A 32 -0.58 2.78 -6.35
CA ILE A 32 -0.67 1.43 -5.79
C ILE A 32 -2.04 1.32 -5.13
N GLU A 33 -2.86 0.42 -5.64
CA GLU A 33 -4.18 0.15 -5.06
C GLU A 33 -4.10 -1.12 -4.23
N LEU A 34 -4.47 -1.01 -2.97
CA LEU A 34 -4.44 -2.12 -2.03
C LEU A 34 -5.85 -2.50 -1.63
N ARG A 35 -6.20 -3.76 -1.83
CA ARG A 35 -7.46 -4.34 -1.34
C ARG A 35 -7.16 -5.41 -0.32
N VAL A 36 -7.92 -5.40 0.75
CA VAL A 36 -7.84 -6.43 1.79
C VAL A 36 -9.28 -6.81 2.18
N ALA A 37 -9.43 -7.87 2.96
CA ALA A 37 -10.73 -8.22 3.49
C ALA A 37 -11.29 -7.04 4.30
N GLN A 38 -12.61 -6.84 4.22
CA GLN A 38 -13.24 -5.70 4.87
C GLN A 38 -12.92 -5.61 6.37
N GLY A 39 -12.87 -6.74 7.05
CA GLY A 39 -12.53 -6.78 8.46
C GLY A 39 -11.08 -6.44 8.77
N ASP A 40 -10.22 -6.38 7.75
CA ASP A 40 -8.80 -6.11 7.91
C ASP A 40 -8.40 -4.69 7.53
N ILE A 41 -9.33 -3.89 7.02
CA ILE A 41 -9.02 -2.52 6.57
C ILE A 41 -8.39 -1.70 7.70
N GLY A 42 -8.92 -1.80 8.90
CA GLY A 42 -8.37 -1.09 10.05
C GLY A 42 -6.93 -1.46 10.34
N LYS A 43 -6.51 -2.68 10.00
CA LYS A 43 -5.14 -3.14 10.26
C LYS A 43 -4.12 -2.50 9.33
N VAL A 44 -4.53 -2.17 8.10
CA VAL A 44 -3.62 -1.52 7.15
C VAL A 44 -3.65 -0.01 7.28
N ILE A 45 -4.73 0.55 7.81
CA ILE A 45 -4.80 1.99 8.10
C ILE A 45 -4.09 2.30 9.41
N GLY A 46 -4.35 1.49 10.44
CA GLY A 46 -3.77 1.66 11.74
C GLY A 46 -4.42 2.77 12.55
N LYS A 47 -4.06 2.86 13.82
CA LYS A 47 -4.60 3.87 14.73
C LYS A 47 -4.24 5.26 14.21
N GLN A 48 -5.25 6.09 14.02
CA GLN A 48 -5.07 7.46 13.53
C GLN A 48 -4.35 7.52 12.16
N GLY A 49 -4.47 6.44 11.38
CA GLY A 49 -3.86 6.37 10.06
C GLY A 49 -2.35 6.18 10.05
N ARG A 50 -1.76 5.82 11.20
CA ARG A 50 -0.30 5.76 11.32
C ARG A 50 0.34 4.68 10.45
N THR A 51 -0.31 3.53 10.33
CA THR A 51 0.22 2.43 9.53
C THR A 51 0.22 2.80 8.05
N ALA A 52 -0.90 3.33 7.56
CA ALA A 52 -0.99 3.76 6.17
C ALA A 52 0.01 4.87 5.87
N ARG A 53 0.21 5.79 6.81
CA ARG A 53 1.19 6.87 6.65
C ARG A 53 2.61 6.32 6.57
N ALA A 54 2.93 5.33 7.40
CA ALA A 54 4.24 4.70 7.38
C ALA A 54 4.48 3.99 6.05
N ILE A 55 3.47 3.29 5.53
CA ILE A 55 3.58 2.63 4.23
C ILE A 55 3.82 3.67 3.13
N ARG A 56 3.08 4.77 3.16
CA ARG A 56 3.26 5.84 2.18
C ARG A 56 4.67 6.43 2.23
N THR A 57 5.21 6.60 3.43
CA THR A 57 6.57 7.11 3.60
C THR A 57 7.60 6.19 2.97
N ILE A 58 7.45 4.88 3.19
CA ILE A 58 8.35 3.89 2.60
C ILE A 58 8.24 3.90 1.08
N LEU A 59 7.00 3.94 0.56
CA LEU A 59 6.77 3.95 -0.88
C LEU A 59 7.38 5.18 -1.52
N ASN A 60 7.21 6.35 -0.92
CA ASN A 60 7.74 7.58 -1.48
C ASN A 60 9.27 7.62 -1.44
N ALA A 61 9.88 7.06 -0.42
CA ALA A 61 11.33 6.93 -0.37
C ALA A 61 11.85 6.07 -1.52
N ASN A 62 11.14 4.96 -1.81
CA ASN A 62 11.50 4.08 -2.91
C ASN A 62 11.26 4.77 -4.26
N ALA A 63 10.12 5.44 -4.40
CA ALA A 63 9.75 6.13 -5.64
C ALA A 63 10.72 7.26 -5.97
N THR A 64 11.23 7.97 -4.96
CA THR A 64 12.19 9.05 -5.15
C THR A 64 13.45 8.55 -5.85
N LYS A 65 13.91 7.34 -5.52
CA LYS A 65 15.05 6.75 -6.19
C LYS A 65 14.79 6.51 -7.67
N LEU A 66 13.53 6.34 -8.04
CA LEU A 66 13.10 6.12 -9.42
C LEU A 66 12.64 7.42 -10.07
N ARG A 67 12.76 8.55 -9.39
CA ARG A 67 12.32 9.87 -9.83
C ARG A 67 10.83 9.91 -10.13
N LYS A 68 10.03 9.25 -9.27
CA LYS A 68 8.57 9.19 -9.37
C LYS A 68 7.93 9.53 -8.05
N ARG A 69 6.64 9.74 -8.08
CA ARG A 69 5.82 9.83 -6.86
C ARG A 69 5.04 8.53 -6.74
N ALA A 70 4.81 8.10 -5.51
CA ALA A 70 3.96 6.95 -5.25
C ALA A 70 2.72 7.40 -4.48
N VAL A 71 1.58 6.92 -4.90
CA VAL A 71 0.30 7.17 -4.24
C VAL A 71 -0.26 5.82 -3.81
N LEU A 72 -0.61 5.69 -2.54
CA LEU A 72 -1.25 4.48 -2.01
C LEU A 72 -2.73 4.75 -1.83
N GLU A 73 -3.56 3.92 -2.47
CA GLU A 73 -5.00 3.96 -2.28
C GLU A 73 -5.42 2.65 -1.60
N ILE A 74 -6.09 2.77 -0.47
CA ILE A 74 -6.65 1.60 0.23
C ILE A 74 -8.11 1.54 -0.17
N ILE A 75 -8.47 0.48 -0.88
CA ILE A 75 -9.81 0.31 -1.44
C ILE A 75 -10.70 -0.41 -0.44
N GLU A 76 -11.84 0.16 -0.14
CA GLU A 76 -12.81 -0.44 0.76
C GLU A 76 -13.83 -1.28 0.04
#